data_59aa775d4390aa3486791d97dbbf8f52
#
_entry.id   59aa775d4390aa3486791d97dbbf8f52
#
_cell.length_a   1.000
_cell.length_b   1.000
_cell.length_c   1.000
_cell.angle_alpha   90.00
_cell.angle_beta   90.00
_cell.angle_gamma   90.00
#
_symmetry.space_group_name_H-M   'P 1'
#
loop_
_entity.id
_entity.type
_entity.pdbx_description
1 polymer ?
#
loop_
_entity_poly.entity_id
_entity_poly.type
_entity_poly.pdbx_seq_one_letter_code
_entity_poly.pdbx_strand_id
1 'polypeptide(L)'
;MSQPAPPLPDWLAGMMPAGARRSLVEVDRDLHICLTEVGEGKPVFLLHGNPSWSFLWRKVAIALSGVPLRLVMPDLVGLGYSDKPRSAGLHTLENHARWIGAVMDRAVPGPMIAVVQDWGGAIAMRALADRPERLAGLVVLNTVLGPPRPGFRPTRFHRFAQLPVVSDLAFRLGGFPQNALFSAQGDRSSIRGQVARAYRHPLRRLRDRTAPLALARMVPDSFEHPSIEPLRRVQAFTESFDGPAAIVWGDRDPVLGRVRTWMAQLLPQAEVTRTEAGHFLQEEVPHPIADAIRRVATQLTWL
;
A
#
# COMPACT_ATOMS: atom_id res chain seq x y z
N MET A 1 -10.90 19.81 -8.08
CA MET A 1 -12.14 19.40 -7.39
C MET A 1 -12.24 17.88 -7.48
N SER A 2 -12.72 17.18 -6.44
CA SER A 2 -12.96 15.75 -6.51
C SER A 2 -14.29 15.46 -7.22
N GLN A 3 -14.29 14.45 -8.10
CA GLN A 3 -15.48 13.98 -8.80
C GLN A 3 -15.97 12.66 -8.13
N PRO A 4 -17.27 12.34 -8.17
CA PRO A 4 -17.74 11.03 -7.71
C PRO A 4 -17.07 9.91 -8.50
N ALA A 5 -16.59 8.88 -7.79
CA ALA A 5 -16.05 7.69 -8.46
C ALA A 5 -17.20 6.84 -9.06
N PRO A 6 -16.93 6.08 -10.14
CA PRO A 6 -17.92 5.13 -10.66
C PRO A 6 -18.41 4.16 -9.58
N PRO A 7 -19.70 3.79 -9.58
CA PRO A 7 -20.25 2.87 -8.58
C PRO A 7 -19.60 1.50 -8.65
N LEU A 8 -19.46 0.86 -7.51
CA LEU A 8 -19.07 -0.55 -7.45
C LEU A 8 -20.28 -1.42 -7.83
N PRO A 9 -20.05 -2.63 -8.41
CA PRO A 9 -21.09 -3.63 -8.49
C PRO A 9 -21.69 -3.95 -7.11
N ASP A 10 -22.99 -4.20 -7.01
CA ASP A 10 -23.69 -4.40 -5.73
C ASP A 10 -23.03 -5.45 -4.83
N TRP A 11 -22.63 -6.59 -5.41
CA TRP A 11 -21.96 -7.66 -4.67
C TRP A 11 -20.62 -7.21 -4.04
N LEU A 12 -19.94 -6.22 -4.63
CA LEU A 12 -18.68 -5.68 -4.14
C LEU A 12 -18.92 -4.50 -3.20
N ALA A 13 -19.92 -3.67 -3.48
CA ALA A 13 -20.34 -2.59 -2.61
C ALA A 13 -20.76 -3.11 -1.22
N GLY A 14 -21.47 -4.24 -1.18
CA GLY A 14 -21.86 -4.91 0.07
C GLY A 14 -20.70 -5.49 0.90
N MET A 15 -19.49 -5.55 0.33
CA MET A 15 -18.27 -5.97 1.04
C MET A 15 -17.46 -4.78 1.61
N MET A 16 -17.80 -3.56 1.22
CA MET A 16 -17.12 -2.35 1.72
C MET A 16 -17.64 -1.95 3.11
N PRO A 17 -16.83 -1.23 3.90
CA PRO A 17 -17.31 -0.69 5.18
C PRO A 17 -18.54 0.20 5.01
N ALA A 18 -19.45 0.17 5.98
CA ALA A 18 -20.59 1.06 5.99
C ALA A 18 -20.15 2.53 5.96
N GLY A 19 -20.86 3.37 5.22
CA GLY A 19 -20.54 4.80 5.07
C GLY A 19 -19.29 5.09 4.21
N ALA A 20 -18.74 4.10 3.52
CA ALA A 20 -17.62 4.32 2.60
C ALA A 20 -18.04 5.28 1.46
N ARG A 21 -17.33 6.39 1.32
CA ARG A 21 -17.47 7.36 0.23
C ARG A 21 -16.34 7.18 -0.75
N ARG A 22 -16.62 7.29 -2.04
CA ARG A 22 -15.63 7.14 -3.08
C ARG A 22 -15.62 8.34 -4.03
N SER A 23 -14.42 8.84 -4.33
CA SER A 23 -14.23 9.97 -5.24
C SER A 23 -13.01 9.77 -6.14
N LEU A 24 -12.93 10.55 -7.20
CA LEU A 24 -11.75 10.64 -8.06
C LEU A 24 -11.04 11.96 -7.76
N VAL A 25 -9.74 11.89 -7.52
CA VAL A 25 -8.85 13.03 -7.29
C VAL A 25 -7.91 13.11 -8.47
N GLU A 26 -7.95 14.20 -9.23
CA GLU A 26 -6.99 14.45 -10.29
C GLU A 26 -5.60 14.69 -9.67
N VAL A 27 -4.60 13.94 -10.10
CA VAL A 27 -3.23 13.99 -9.55
C VAL A 27 -2.18 14.44 -10.56
N ASP A 28 -2.54 14.42 -11.83
CA ASP A 28 -1.80 14.93 -12.96
C ASP A 28 -2.80 15.27 -14.06
N ARG A 29 -2.36 15.86 -15.16
CA ARG A 29 -3.24 16.16 -16.32
C ARG A 29 -3.94 14.88 -16.78
N ASP A 30 -5.27 14.88 -16.72
CA ASP A 30 -6.14 13.77 -17.11
C ASP A 30 -5.83 12.43 -16.41
N LEU A 31 -5.21 12.47 -15.22
CA LEU A 31 -4.87 11.29 -14.42
C LEU A 31 -5.51 11.38 -13.04
N HIS A 32 -6.35 10.39 -12.71
CA HIS A 32 -7.11 10.39 -11.46
C HIS A 32 -6.75 9.19 -10.58
N ILE A 33 -6.72 9.46 -9.29
CA ILE A 33 -6.67 8.43 -8.24
C ILE A 33 -8.06 8.28 -7.64
N CYS A 34 -8.52 7.04 -7.53
CA CYS A 34 -9.73 6.72 -6.78
C CYS A 34 -9.41 6.71 -5.30
N LEU A 35 -10.15 7.50 -4.54
CA LEU A 35 -10.04 7.61 -3.11
C LEU A 35 -11.28 6.97 -2.46
N THR A 36 -11.05 6.11 -1.47
CA THR A 36 -12.10 5.59 -0.59
C THR A 36 -11.91 6.19 0.80
N GLU A 37 -12.96 6.74 1.39
CA GLU A 37 -12.93 7.35 2.72
C GLU A 37 -14.00 6.73 3.63
N VAL A 38 -13.66 6.57 4.91
CA VAL A 38 -14.55 6.02 5.94
C VAL A 38 -14.33 6.78 7.26
N GLY A 39 -15.42 7.08 7.96
CA GLY A 39 -15.36 7.76 9.27
C GLY A 39 -15.11 9.26 9.15
N GLU A 40 -15.02 9.90 10.32
CA GLU A 40 -14.78 11.33 10.50
C GLU A 40 -13.82 11.55 11.66
N GLY A 41 -13.07 12.66 11.65
CA GLY A 41 -12.07 12.98 12.69
C GLY A 41 -10.67 13.13 12.15
N LYS A 42 -9.69 12.77 12.97
CA LYS A 42 -8.25 12.89 12.61
C LYS A 42 -7.87 11.96 11.47
N PRO A 43 -7.07 12.42 10.50
CA PRO A 43 -6.82 11.67 9.28
C PRO A 43 -5.80 10.53 9.50
N VAL A 44 -6.18 9.35 9.04
CA VAL A 44 -5.31 8.18 8.88
C VAL A 44 -5.22 7.83 7.40
N PHE A 45 -4.05 7.91 6.83
CA PHE A 45 -3.78 7.65 5.42
C PHE A 45 -3.25 6.23 5.25
N LEU A 46 -4.04 5.37 4.60
CA LEU A 46 -3.72 3.95 4.47
C LEU A 46 -3.37 3.63 3.01
N LEU A 47 -2.10 3.30 2.75
CA LEU A 47 -1.64 3.04 1.40
C LEU A 47 -1.25 1.58 1.20
N HIS A 48 -1.95 0.95 0.27
CA HIS A 48 -1.73 -0.43 -0.17
C HIS A 48 -0.55 -0.53 -1.15
N GLY A 49 -0.14 -1.74 -1.45
CA GLY A 49 0.86 -2.03 -2.46
C GLY A 49 0.36 -2.86 -3.63
N ASN A 50 1.30 -3.54 -4.30
CA ASN A 50 1.06 -4.33 -5.51
C ASN A 50 0.63 -5.77 -5.20
N PRO A 51 -0.38 -6.33 -5.82
CA PRO A 51 -1.34 -5.77 -6.78
C PRO A 51 -2.72 -5.49 -6.17
N SER A 52 -2.75 -5.03 -4.92
CA SER A 52 -3.99 -4.79 -4.17
C SER A 52 -4.64 -3.43 -4.52
N TRP A 53 -5.62 -3.02 -3.74
CA TRP A 53 -6.32 -1.75 -3.83
C TRP A 53 -6.99 -1.44 -2.48
N SER A 54 -7.65 -0.31 -2.31
CA SER A 54 -8.23 0.15 -1.05
C SER A 54 -9.14 -0.86 -0.34
N PHE A 55 -9.72 -1.83 -1.07
CA PHE A 55 -10.43 -2.98 -0.52
C PHE A 55 -9.65 -3.77 0.54
N LEU A 56 -8.32 -3.79 0.45
CA LEU A 56 -7.45 -4.42 1.41
C LEU A 56 -7.71 -3.92 2.84
N TRP A 57 -8.03 -2.66 2.99
CA TRP A 57 -8.20 -1.99 4.28
C TRP A 57 -9.58 -2.16 4.91
N ARG A 58 -10.56 -2.77 4.19
CA ARG A 58 -11.96 -2.83 4.65
C ARG A 58 -12.13 -3.45 6.04
N LYS A 59 -11.39 -4.54 6.34
CA LYS A 59 -11.49 -5.19 7.66
C LYS A 59 -10.88 -4.33 8.76
N VAL A 60 -9.79 -3.63 8.48
CA VAL A 60 -9.18 -2.67 9.40
C VAL A 60 -10.12 -1.49 9.63
N ALA A 61 -10.77 -0.98 8.58
CA ALA A 61 -11.77 0.09 8.70
C ALA A 61 -12.98 -0.35 9.54
N ILE A 62 -13.44 -1.60 9.38
CA ILE A 62 -14.52 -2.15 10.23
C ILE A 62 -14.04 -2.26 11.69
N ALA A 63 -12.82 -2.72 11.94
CA ALA A 63 -12.24 -2.83 13.29
C ALA A 63 -12.03 -1.46 13.96
N LEU A 64 -11.96 -0.38 13.19
CA LEU A 64 -11.87 1.02 13.67
C LEU A 64 -13.25 1.73 13.69
N SER A 65 -14.35 1.01 13.46
CA SER A 65 -15.69 1.60 13.50
C SER A 65 -15.96 2.24 14.86
N GLY A 66 -16.55 3.45 14.85
CA GLY A 66 -16.84 4.21 16.06
C GLY A 66 -15.65 4.97 16.67
N VAL A 67 -14.45 4.81 16.13
CA VAL A 67 -13.29 5.60 16.52
C VAL A 67 -13.30 6.92 15.75
N PRO A 68 -13.02 8.11 16.40
CA PRO A 68 -13.07 9.42 15.74
C PRO A 68 -11.85 9.63 14.81
N LEU A 69 -11.69 8.73 13.86
CA LEU A 69 -10.64 8.74 12.83
C LEU A 69 -11.26 8.74 11.43
N ARG A 70 -10.73 9.56 10.54
CA ARG A 70 -11.07 9.57 9.12
C ARG A 70 -10.03 8.76 8.36
N LEU A 71 -10.42 7.61 7.85
CA LEU A 71 -9.59 6.71 7.08
C LEU A 71 -9.59 7.13 5.61
N VAL A 72 -8.43 7.42 5.07
CA VAL A 72 -8.22 7.90 3.69
C VAL A 72 -7.41 6.84 2.95
N MET A 73 -8.03 6.16 2.01
CA MET A 73 -7.52 4.95 1.35
C MET A 73 -7.47 5.15 -0.17
N PRO A 74 -6.40 5.73 -0.74
CA PRO A 74 -6.27 5.85 -2.19
C PRO A 74 -5.89 4.52 -2.84
N ASP A 75 -6.35 4.33 -4.08
CA ASP A 75 -5.86 3.30 -4.98
C ASP A 75 -4.65 3.83 -5.75
N LEU A 76 -3.53 3.10 -5.78
CA LEU A 76 -2.37 3.49 -6.58
C LEU A 76 -2.72 3.58 -8.08
N VAL A 77 -2.12 4.52 -8.80
CA VAL A 77 -2.25 4.60 -10.26
C VAL A 77 -1.93 3.25 -10.89
N GLY A 78 -2.81 2.79 -11.77
CA GLY A 78 -2.73 1.48 -12.42
C GLY A 78 -3.38 0.34 -11.65
N LEU A 79 -3.79 0.56 -10.40
CA LEU A 79 -4.44 -0.44 -9.53
C LEU A 79 -5.83 0.02 -9.11
N GLY A 80 -6.58 -0.86 -8.47
CA GLY A 80 -7.93 -0.56 -7.99
C GLY A 80 -8.82 0.09 -9.04
N TYR A 81 -9.45 1.18 -8.67
CA TYR A 81 -10.31 1.97 -9.55
C TYR A 81 -9.68 3.31 -9.98
N SER A 82 -8.40 3.51 -9.70
CA SER A 82 -7.61 4.60 -10.27
C SER A 82 -7.37 4.39 -11.77
N ASP A 83 -7.01 5.46 -12.47
CA ASP A 83 -6.66 5.40 -13.88
C ASP A 83 -5.49 4.44 -14.13
N LYS A 84 -5.51 3.82 -15.32
CA LYS A 84 -4.59 2.72 -15.69
C LYS A 84 -3.80 3.06 -16.95
N PRO A 85 -2.73 3.88 -16.82
CA PRO A 85 -1.83 4.16 -17.93
C PRO A 85 -1.27 2.87 -18.54
N ARG A 86 -1.21 2.82 -19.87
CA ARG A 86 -0.70 1.64 -20.60
C ARG A 86 0.83 1.62 -20.71
N SER A 87 1.48 2.77 -20.49
CA SER A 87 2.94 2.87 -20.54
C SER A 87 3.54 2.38 -19.23
N ALA A 88 4.32 1.30 -19.27
CA ALA A 88 5.04 0.79 -18.11
C ALA A 88 6.08 1.79 -17.57
N GLY A 89 6.67 2.60 -18.43
CA GLY A 89 7.68 3.61 -18.06
C GLY A 89 7.16 4.75 -17.19
N LEU A 90 5.83 4.91 -17.09
CA LEU A 90 5.23 5.88 -16.16
C LEU A 90 5.27 5.39 -14.71
N HIS A 91 5.36 4.08 -14.49
CA HIS A 91 5.38 3.51 -13.15
C HIS A 91 6.79 3.54 -12.58
N THR A 92 7.19 4.67 -12.02
CA THR A 92 8.42 4.87 -11.25
C THR A 92 8.08 5.24 -9.81
N LEU A 93 8.99 5.01 -8.87
CA LEU A 93 8.78 5.39 -7.47
C LEU A 93 8.54 6.90 -7.34
N GLU A 94 9.26 7.74 -8.06
CA GLU A 94 9.09 9.19 -8.06
C GLU A 94 7.71 9.62 -8.60
N ASN A 95 7.24 9.03 -9.70
CA ASN A 95 5.92 9.37 -10.23
C ASN A 95 4.80 8.96 -9.26
N HIS A 96 4.87 7.74 -8.71
CA HIS A 96 3.88 7.29 -7.72
C HIS A 96 3.92 8.17 -6.46
N ALA A 97 5.10 8.55 -5.97
CA ALA A 97 5.24 9.45 -4.83
C ALA A 97 4.65 10.84 -5.12
N ARG A 98 4.91 11.40 -6.32
CA ARG A 98 4.34 12.68 -6.76
C ARG A 98 2.80 12.63 -6.81
N TRP A 99 2.22 11.57 -7.37
CA TRP A 99 0.76 11.41 -7.44
C TRP A 99 0.13 11.22 -6.06
N ILE A 100 0.75 10.43 -5.18
CA ILE A 100 0.27 10.25 -3.80
C ILE A 100 0.43 11.54 -3.00
N GLY A 101 1.53 12.28 -3.18
CA GLY A 101 1.70 13.62 -2.62
C GLY A 101 0.56 14.57 -3.03
N ALA A 102 0.16 14.55 -4.31
CA ALA A 102 -0.97 15.35 -4.77
C ALA A 102 -2.32 14.94 -4.13
N VAL A 103 -2.52 13.64 -3.84
CA VAL A 103 -3.68 13.19 -3.05
C VAL A 103 -3.60 13.72 -1.62
N MET A 104 -2.44 13.62 -0.96
CA MET A 104 -2.23 14.15 0.39
C MET A 104 -2.56 15.65 0.45
N ASP A 105 -2.05 16.44 -0.50
CA ASP A 105 -2.27 17.88 -0.55
C ASP A 105 -3.75 18.27 -0.72
N ARG A 106 -4.50 17.49 -1.52
CA ARG A 106 -5.90 17.78 -1.84
C ARG A 106 -6.91 17.19 -0.85
N ALA A 107 -6.64 15.99 -0.34
CA ALA A 107 -7.60 15.24 0.46
C ALA A 107 -7.29 15.25 1.97
N VAL A 108 -6.05 15.51 2.36
CA VAL A 108 -5.62 15.46 3.77
C VAL A 108 -4.84 16.73 4.11
N PRO A 109 -5.48 17.89 4.26
CA PRO A 109 -4.78 19.10 4.67
C PRO A 109 -4.35 19.00 6.14
N GLY A 110 -3.03 18.90 6.40
CA GLY A 110 -2.46 18.85 7.74
C GLY A 110 -1.82 17.51 8.10
N PRO A 111 -1.39 17.35 9.37
CA PRO A 111 -0.73 16.15 9.84
C PRO A 111 -1.63 14.90 9.80
N MET A 112 -1.05 13.73 9.51
CA MET A 112 -1.74 12.46 9.42
C MET A 112 -0.95 11.32 10.06
N ILE A 113 -1.63 10.25 10.44
CA ILE A 113 -1.01 8.95 10.66
C ILE A 113 -0.92 8.25 9.30
N ALA A 114 0.28 7.83 8.90
CA ALA A 114 0.46 7.00 7.71
C ALA A 114 0.46 5.51 8.10
N VAL A 115 -0.35 4.70 7.43
CA VAL A 115 -0.39 3.23 7.58
C VAL A 115 -0.02 2.63 6.24
N VAL A 116 1.09 1.93 6.17
CA VAL A 116 1.71 1.60 4.90
C VAL A 116 2.07 0.12 4.77
N GLN A 117 1.87 -0.46 3.58
CA GLN A 117 2.15 -1.85 3.28
C GLN A 117 2.74 -2.01 1.88
N ASP A 118 3.71 -2.93 1.70
CA ASP A 118 4.35 -3.25 0.42
C ASP A 118 4.87 -1.96 -0.27
N TRP A 119 4.63 -1.75 -1.58
CA TRP A 119 5.00 -0.52 -2.27
C TRP A 119 4.36 0.74 -1.68
N GLY A 120 3.23 0.60 -1.00
CA GLY A 120 2.62 1.72 -0.28
C GLY A 120 3.56 2.35 0.75
N GLY A 121 4.47 1.56 1.35
CA GLY A 121 5.49 2.08 2.27
C GLY A 121 6.48 3.01 1.57
N ALA A 122 7.19 2.50 0.57
CA ALA A 122 8.19 3.30 -0.14
C ALA A 122 7.56 4.53 -0.82
N ILE A 123 6.37 4.37 -1.42
CA ILE A 123 5.67 5.46 -2.13
C ILE A 123 5.21 6.55 -1.16
N ALA A 124 4.54 6.18 -0.05
CA ALA A 124 4.06 7.16 0.92
C ALA A 124 5.22 7.89 1.61
N MET A 125 6.25 7.16 2.04
CA MET A 125 7.41 7.76 2.72
C MET A 125 8.22 8.64 1.76
N ARG A 126 8.31 8.27 0.47
CA ARG A 126 8.95 9.16 -0.53
C ARG A 126 8.14 10.46 -0.73
N ALA A 127 6.81 10.38 -0.77
CA ALA A 127 5.95 11.57 -0.87
C ALA A 127 6.03 12.45 0.37
N LEU A 128 6.10 11.83 1.56
CA LEU A 128 6.21 12.51 2.85
C LEU A 128 7.61 13.10 3.11
N ALA A 129 8.67 12.55 2.50
CA ALA A 129 10.00 13.15 2.57
C ALA A 129 10.06 14.58 1.99
N ASP A 130 9.15 14.92 1.07
CA ASP A 130 8.98 16.29 0.56
C ASP A 130 7.96 17.12 1.40
N ARG A 131 7.35 16.52 2.45
CA ARG A 131 6.29 17.08 3.31
C ARG A 131 6.44 16.57 4.76
N PRO A 132 7.62 16.71 5.39
CA PRO A 132 7.92 16.06 6.67
C PRO A 132 6.93 16.45 7.78
N GLU A 133 6.44 17.67 7.79
CA GLU A 133 5.46 18.20 8.75
C GLU A 133 4.08 17.50 8.68
N ARG A 134 3.83 16.73 7.62
CA ARG A 134 2.57 16.01 7.41
C ARG A 134 2.54 14.65 8.11
N LEU A 135 3.69 14.10 8.49
CA LEU A 135 3.77 12.81 9.17
C LEU A 135 3.72 13.01 10.69
N ALA A 136 2.54 12.80 11.29
CA ALA A 136 2.38 12.83 12.74
C ALA A 136 2.68 11.48 13.41
N GLY A 137 2.32 10.37 12.75
CA GLY A 137 2.54 9.02 13.25
C GLY A 137 2.67 8.01 12.11
N LEU A 138 3.30 6.88 12.37
CA LEU A 138 3.61 5.87 11.36
C LEU A 138 3.26 4.45 11.82
N VAL A 139 2.50 3.71 11.01
CA VAL A 139 2.25 2.27 11.20
C VAL A 139 2.77 1.52 9.98
N VAL A 140 3.74 0.64 10.20
CA VAL A 140 4.44 -0.09 9.15
C VAL A 140 3.99 -1.54 9.11
N LEU A 141 3.57 -1.99 7.95
CA LEU A 141 3.10 -3.37 7.71
C LEU A 141 3.89 -3.96 6.54
N ASN A 142 4.52 -5.09 6.69
CA ASN A 142 5.27 -5.83 5.65
C ASN A 142 5.64 -4.97 4.42
N THR A 143 6.63 -4.11 4.58
CA THR A 143 7.16 -3.21 3.55
C THR A 143 8.69 -3.06 3.69
N VAL A 144 9.31 -2.33 2.75
CA VAL A 144 10.73 -1.97 2.81
C VAL A 144 10.86 -0.46 2.65
N LEU A 145 11.51 0.18 3.62
CA LEU A 145 11.69 1.63 3.70
C LEU A 145 13.16 2.02 3.44
N GLY A 146 13.74 1.48 2.38
CA GLY A 146 15.10 1.81 1.98
C GLY A 146 15.61 0.95 0.83
N PRO A 147 16.81 1.26 0.29
CA PRO A 147 17.42 0.49 -0.80
C PRO A 147 17.93 -0.86 -0.29
N PRO A 148 18.14 -1.84 -1.18
CA PRO A 148 18.75 -3.11 -0.82
C PRO A 148 20.08 -2.93 -0.08
N ARG A 149 20.32 -3.74 0.95
CA ARG A 149 21.60 -3.81 1.65
C ARG A 149 22.64 -4.58 0.83
N PRO A 150 23.96 -4.36 1.05
CA PRO A 150 25.01 -5.18 0.45
C PRO A 150 24.74 -6.67 0.63
N GLY A 151 24.91 -7.46 -0.44
CA GLY A 151 24.59 -8.88 -0.44
C GLY A 151 23.10 -9.23 -0.68
N PHE A 152 22.26 -8.24 -0.92
CA PHE A 152 20.86 -8.49 -1.31
C PHE A 152 20.77 -9.35 -2.56
N ARG A 153 19.84 -10.30 -2.53
CA ARG A 153 19.48 -11.11 -3.69
C ARG A 153 17.98 -10.98 -3.94
N PRO A 154 17.55 -10.57 -5.14
CA PRO A 154 16.14 -10.53 -5.51
C PRO A 154 15.47 -11.90 -5.28
N THR A 155 14.24 -11.89 -4.79
CA THR A 155 13.47 -13.14 -4.62
C THR A 155 13.22 -13.80 -5.98
N ARG A 156 12.80 -15.07 -5.98
CA ARG A 156 12.40 -15.77 -7.21
C ARG A 156 11.31 -15.03 -7.98
N PHE A 157 10.36 -14.42 -7.25
CA PHE A 157 9.32 -13.58 -7.82
C PHE A 157 9.89 -12.38 -8.59
N HIS A 158 10.80 -11.60 -7.98
CA HIS A 158 11.40 -10.43 -8.62
C HIS A 158 12.25 -10.82 -9.83
N ARG A 159 13.04 -11.90 -9.73
CA ARG A 159 13.79 -12.43 -10.90
C ARG A 159 12.87 -12.87 -12.02
N PHE A 160 11.73 -13.50 -11.69
CA PHE A 160 10.70 -13.88 -12.67
C PHE A 160 10.10 -12.63 -13.34
N ALA A 161 9.80 -11.58 -12.58
CA ALA A 161 9.24 -10.32 -13.11
C ALA A 161 10.19 -9.63 -14.13
N GLN A 162 11.50 -9.84 -13.99
CA GLN A 162 12.51 -9.28 -14.90
C GLN A 162 12.69 -10.10 -16.21
N LEU A 163 12.12 -11.31 -16.32
CA LEU A 163 12.22 -12.12 -17.55
C LEU A 163 11.39 -11.50 -18.67
N PRO A 164 12.00 -11.01 -19.76
CA PRO A 164 11.27 -10.43 -20.88
C PRO A 164 10.29 -11.47 -21.47
N VAL A 165 9.20 -11.01 -22.06
CA VAL A 165 8.15 -11.81 -22.71
C VAL A 165 7.43 -12.75 -21.74
N VAL A 166 8.16 -13.61 -21.01
CA VAL A 166 7.56 -14.61 -20.10
C VAL A 166 6.75 -13.94 -18.99
N SER A 167 7.33 -12.94 -18.33
CA SER A 167 6.61 -12.19 -17.29
C SER A 167 5.48 -11.35 -17.88
N ASP A 168 5.66 -10.74 -19.07
CA ASP A 168 4.60 -9.99 -19.73
C ASP A 168 3.39 -10.89 -20.03
N LEU A 169 3.60 -12.09 -20.54
CA LEU A 169 2.54 -13.07 -20.77
C LEU A 169 1.86 -13.50 -19.48
N ALA A 170 2.65 -13.84 -18.45
CA ALA A 170 2.11 -14.29 -17.17
C ALA A 170 1.27 -13.21 -16.46
N PHE A 171 1.79 -11.97 -16.41
CA PHE A 171 1.09 -10.87 -15.73
C PHE A 171 -0.11 -10.38 -16.53
N ARG A 172 0.04 -10.17 -17.83
CA ARG A 172 -1.05 -9.62 -18.66
C ARG A 172 -2.09 -10.68 -19.03
N LEU A 173 -1.69 -11.81 -19.62
CA LEU A 173 -2.64 -12.85 -20.02
C LEU A 173 -3.06 -13.73 -18.85
N GLY A 174 -2.12 -14.23 -18.06
CA GLY A 174 -2.37 -15.11 -16.93
C GLY A 174 -2.99 -14.42 -15.70
N GLY A 175 -2.98 -13.07 -15.66
CA GLY A 175 -3.50 -12.32 -14.51
C GLY A 175 -2.72 -12.59 -13.21
N PHE A 176 -1.40 -12.85 -13.34
CA PHE A 176 -0.52 -12.98 -12.20
C PHE A 176 -0.11 -11.56 -11.71
N PRO A 177 0.10 -11.31 -10.41
CA PRO A 177 -0.09 -12.25 -9.28
C PRO A 177 -1.53 -12.26 -8.72
N GLN A 178 -2.50 -11.49 -9.28
CA GLN A 178 -3.86 -11.35 -8.73
C GLN A 178 -4.60 -12.69 -8.58
N ASN A 179 -4.30 -13.66 -9.45
CA ASN A 179 -4.89 -15.00 -9.39
C ASN A 179 -4.24 -15.90 -8.33
N ALA A 180 -3.12 -15.47 -7.74
CA ALA A 180 -2.29 -16.26 -6.83
C ALA A 180 -2.07 -15.60 -5.46
N LEU A 181 -2.83 -14.54 -5.10
CA LEU A 181 -2.63 -13.81 -3.83
C LEU A 181 -2.72 -14.72 -2.61
N PHE A 182 -3.58 -15.76 -2.66
CA PHE A 182 -3.72 -16.74 -1.59
C PHE A 182 -2.40 -17.45 -1.25
N SER A 183 -1.48 -17.58 -2.20
CA SER A 183 -0.19 -18.24 -1.99
C SER A 183 0.80 -17.44 -1.14
N ALA A 184 0.56 -16.13 -1.00
CA ALA A 184 1.35 -15.24 -0.17
C ALA A 184 0.78 -15.08 1.26
N GLN A 185 -0.31 -15.80 1.59
CA GLN A 185 -0.99 -15.73 2.88
C GLN A 185 -0.51 -16.81 3.84
N GLY A 186 -0.50 -16.49 5.13
CA GLY A 186 -0.32 -17.46 6.22
C GLY A 186 -1.51 -18.41 6.29
N ASP A 187 -2.72 -17.85 6.29
CA ASP A 187 -3.97 -18.58 6.05
C ASP A 187 -4.42 -18.42 4.60
N ARG A 188 -4.17 -19.43 3.79
CA ARG A 188 -4.54 -19.45 2.37
C ARG A 188 -6.05 -19.35 2.11
N SER A 189 -6.90 -19.55 3.11
CA SER A 189 -8.34 -19.40 2.99
C SER A 189 -8.80 -17.93 3.04
N SER A 190 -7.98 -17.04 3.60
CA SER A 190 -8.28 -15.61 3.79
C SER A 190 -8.57 -14.84 2.48
N ILE A 191 -7.97 -15.29 1.35
CA ILE A 191 -8.21 -14.73 0.01
C ILE A 191 -8.78 -15.81 -0.91
N ARG A 192 -10.07 -16.14 -0.74
CA ARG A 192 -10.80 -17.11 -1.58
C ARG A 192 -12.19 -16.58 -1.97
N GLY A 193 -12.85 -17.27 -2.87
CA GLY A 193 -14.24 -17.00 -3.26
C GLY A 193 -14.46 -15.55 -3.68
N GLN A 194 -15.39 -14.86 -3.03
CA GLN A 194 -15.74 -13.47 -3.33
C GLN A 194 -14.60 -12.50 -3.01
N VAL A 195 -13.79 -12.75 -1.99
CA VAL A 195 -12.61 -11.92 -1.66
C VAL A 195 -11.59 -11.95 -2.80
N ALA A 196 -11.25 -13.13 -3.30
CA ALA A 196 -10.36 -13.28 -4.43
C ALA A 196 -10.95 -12.64 -5.72
N ARG A 197 -12.27 -12.73 -5.91
CA ARG A 197 -12.99 -12.07 -7.01
C ARG A 197 -12.87 -10.54 -6.88
N ALA A 198 -13.00 -9.98 -5.66
CA ALA A 198 -12.89 -8.54 -5.41
C ALA A 198 -11.50 -8.00 -5.76
N TYR A 199 -10.42 -8.70 -5.39
CA TYR A 199 -9.06 -8.30 -5.78
C TYR A 199 -8.83 -8.32 -7.28
N ARG A 200 -9.41 -9.28 -8.00
CA ARG A 200 -9.25 -9.41 -9.47
C ARG A 200 -10.12 -8.44 -10.26
N HIS A 201 -11.23 -7.99 -9.68
CA HIS A 201 -12.26 -7.26 -10.44
C HIS A 201 -11.74 -5.97 -11.11
N PRO A 202 -10.94 -5.12 -10.47
CA PRO A 202 -10.43 -3.90 -11.13
C PRO A 202 -9.49 -4.17 -12.31
N LEU A 203 -8.85 -5.35 -12.34
CA LEU A 203 -7.88 -5.75 -13.36
C LEU A 203 -8.41 -6.86 -14.29
N ARG A 204 -9.75 -6.96 -14.44
CA ARG A 204 -10.37 -8.01 -15.27
C ARG A 204 -10.07 -7.87 -16.75
N ARG A 205 -9.81 -6.64 -17.23
CA ARG A 205 -9.48 -6.39 -18.64
C ARG A 205 -7.98 -6.48 -18.85
N LEU A 206 -7.54 -7.13 -19.92
CA LEU A 206 -6.11 -7.31 -20.24
C LEU A 206 -5.36 -5.99 -20.35
N ARG A 207 -5.98 -4.98 -20.95
CA ARG A 207 -5.41 -3.64 -21.12
C ARG A 207 -5.12 -2.91 -19.80
N ASP A 208 -5.74 -3.33 -18.69
CA ASP A 208 -5.63 -2.70 -17.39
C ASP A 208 -4.51 -3.33 -16.53
N ARG A 209 -3.78 -4.32 -17.05
CA ARG A 209 -2.80 -5.14 -16.28
C ARG A 209 -1.35 -4.72 -16.47
N THR A 210 -1.08 -3.46 -16.80
CA THR A 210 0.30 -2.96 -16.95
C THR A 210 0.98 -2.76 -15.60
N ALA A 211 0.31 -2.12 -14.66
CA ALA A 211 0.89 -1.71 -13.38
C ALA A 211 1.42 -2.87 -12.52
N PRO A 212 0.74 -4.03 -12.36
CA PRO A 212 1.26 -5.11 -11.53
C PRO A 212 2.68 -5.56 -11.90
N LEU A 213 2.98 -5.67 -13.20
CA LEU A 213 4.32 -6.02 -13.66
C LEU A 213 5.29 -4.85 -13.53
N ALA A 214 4.85 -3.63 -13.88
CA ALA A 214 5.69 -2.44 -13.78
C ALA A 214 6.14 -2.18 -12.34
N LEU A 215 5.23 -2.29 -11.37
CA LEU A 215 5.55 -2.18 -9.94
C LEU A 215 6.46 -3.32 -9.46
N ALA A 216 6.27 -4.55 -9.93
CA ALA A 216 7.19 -5.65 -9.62
C ALA A 216 8.61 -5.38 -10.15
N ARG A 217 8.72 -4.74 -11.32
CA ARG A 217 9.99 -4.35 -11.94
C ARG A 217 10.65 -3.12 -11.29
N MET A 218 9.91 -2.35 -10.47
CA MET A 218 10.50 -1.26 -9.67
C MET A 218 11.37 -1.77 -8.52
N VAL A 219 11.29 -3.06 -8.15
CA VAL A 219 12.18 -3.63 -7.14
C VAL A 219 13.61 -3.67 -7.69
N PRO A 220 14.58 -3.02 -7.02
CA PRO A 220 15.96 -3.01 -7.50
C PRO A 220 16.53 -4.40 -7.64
N ASP A 221 17.16 -4.68 -8.77
CA ASP A 221 17.96 -5.87 -9.07
C ASP A 221 19.46 -5.57 -9.03
N SER A 222 19.83 -4.29 -9.10
CA SER A 222 21.19 -3.78 -8.98
C SER A 222 21.20 -2.45 -8.21
N PHE A 223 22.41 -1.98 -7.88
CA PHE A 223 22.57 -0.66 -7.21
C PHE A 223 22.49 0.52 -8.19
N GLU A 224 22.45 0.28 -9.49
CA GLU A 224 22.23 1.25 -10.57
C GLU A 224 20.75 1.39 -10.93
N HIS A 225 19.86 0.59 -10.33
CA HIS A 225 18.43 0.62 -10.63
C HIS A 225 17.83 2.00 -10.30
N PRO A 226 16.92 2.55 -11.14
CA PRO A 226 16.35 3.89 -10.95
C PRO A 226 15.64 4.11 -9.62
N SER A 227 15.16 3.06 -8.96
CA SER A 227 14.53 3.17 -7.64
C SER A 227 15.52 3.37 -6.49
N ILE A 228 16.84 3.22 -6.69
CA ILE A 228 17.81 3.26 -5.60
C ILE A 228 17.87 4.65 -4.94
N GLU A 229 17.99 5.71 -5.73
CA GLU A 229 18.09 7.06 -5.16
C GLU A 229 16.81 7.50 -4.46
N PRO A 230 15.59 7.29 -5.02
CA PRO A 230 14.36 7.50 -4.27
C PRO A 230 14.28 6.68 -2.97
N LEU A 231 14.72 5.43 -2.97
CA LEU A 231 14.72 4.58 -1.77
C LEU A 231 15.74 5.05 -0.72
N ARG A 232 16.87 5.66 -1.11
CA ARG A 232 17.79 6.32 -0.15
C ARG A 232 17.12 7.48 0.57
N ARG A 233 16.34 8.29 -0.16
CA ARG A 233 15.56 9.38 0.44
C ARG A 233 14.49 8.85 1.39
N VAL A 234 13.82 7.75 1.04
CA VAL A 234 12.88 7.06 1.93
C VAL A 234 13.57 6.63 3.22
N GLN A 235 14.74 5.99 3.12
CA GLN A 235 15.49 5.55 4.29
C GLN A 235 15.90 6.72 5.18
N ALA A 236 16.54 7.75 4.61
CA ALA A 236 16.99 8.92 5.36
C ALA A 236 15.82 9.62 6.06
N PHE A 237 14.67 9.77 5.38
CA PHE A 237 13.47 10.33 5.99
C PHE A 237 12.90 9.43 7.10
N THR A 238 12.89 8.11 6.91
CA THR A 238 12.43 7.16 7.93
C THR A 238 13.32 7.21 9.17
N GLU A 239 14.64 7.27 9.01
CA GLU A 239 15.62 7.36 10.09
C GLU A 239 15.54 8.69 10.86
N SER A 240 15.09 9.77 10.19
CA SER A 240 14.90 11.08 10.83
C SER A 240 13.56 11.22 11.57
N PHE A 241 12.65 10.26 11.41
CA PHE A 241 11.32 10.33 12.03
C PHE A 241 11.41 9.83 13.49
N ASP A 242 11.13 10.71 14.44
CA ASP A 242 11.14 10.45 15.89
C ASP A 242 9.75 10.40 16.53
N GLY A 243 8.70 10.59 15.72
CA GLY A 243 7.31 10.55 16.19
C GLY A 243 6.81 9.15 16.54
N PRO A 244 5.56 9.05 17.06
CA PRO A 244 4.94 7.78 17.40
C PRO A 244 4.91 6.82 16.22
N ALA A 245 5.41 5.58 16.43
CA ALA A 245 5.47 4.56 15.40
C ALA A 245 5.11 3.17 15.94
N ALA A 246 4.54 2.33 15.07
CA ALA A 246 4.27 0.92 15.34
C ALA A 246 4.59 0.07 14.11
N ILE A 247 5.01 -1.17 14.33
CA ILE A 247 5.25 -2.16 13.29
C ILE A 247 4.35 -3.36 13.58
N VAL A 248 3.50 -3.75 12.63
CA VAL A 248 2.76 -5.02 12.68
C VAL A 248 3.26 -5.89 11.54
N TRP A 249 3.75 -7.08 11.86
CA TRP A 249 4.46 -7.89 10.90
C TRP A 249 3.91 -9.30 10.77
N GLY A 250 3.66 -9.72 9.51
CA GLY A 250 3.32 -11.09 9.16
C GLY A 250 4.60 -11.89 8.90
N ASP A 251 4.97 -12.75 9.84
CA ASP A 251 6.22 -13.53 9.76
C ASP A 251 6.16 -14.63 8.68
N ARG A 252 4.94 -15.06 8.24
CA ARG A 252 4.77 -16.02 7.14
C ARG A 252 4.75 -15.40 5.75
N ASP A 253 5.02 -14.10 5.63
CA ASP A 253 5.14 -13.44 4.33
C ASP A 253 6.34 -14.00 3.54
N PRO A 254 6.11 -14.67 2.38
CA PRO A 254 7.20 -15.24 1.58
C PRO A 254 8.02 -14.19 0.83
N VAL A 255 7.52 -12.94 0.77
CA VAL A 255 8.16 -11.83 0.03
C VAL A 255 9.01 -10.98 0.96
N LEU A 256 8.42 -10.48 2.04
CA LEU A 256 9.01 -9.48 2.92
C LEU A 256 9.21 -9.94 4.37
N GLY A 257 8.76 -11.13 4.76
CA GLY A 257 8.86 -11.62 6.15
C GLY A 257 10.27 -11.48 6.75
N ARG A 258 11.30 -11.72 5.94
CA ARG A 258 12.73 -11.67 6.33
C ARG A 258 13.28 -10.28 6.67
N VAL A 259 12.60 -9.19 6.29
CA VAL A 259 13.16 -7.83 6.46
C VAL A 259 12.65 -7.11 7.72
N ARG A 260 11.83 -7.75 8.53
CA ARG A 260 11.27 -7.19 9.78
C ARG A 260 12.33 -6.57 10.70
N THR A 261 13.41 -7.30 10.96
CA THR A 261 14.48 -6.82 11.85
C THR A 261 15.12 -5.53 11.34
N TRP A 262 15.27 -5.41 10.03
CA TRP A 262 15.78 -4.18 9.44
C TRP A 262 14.80 -3.02 9.60
N MET A 263 13.50 -3.24 9.39
CA MET A 263 12.49 -2.18 9.60
C MET A 263 12.44 -1.73 11.06
N ALA A 264 12.57 -2.66 12.02
CA ALA A 264 12.69 -2.33 13.43
C ALA A 264 13.97 -1.54 13.78
N GLN A 265 15.06 -1.76 13.05
CA GLN A 265 16.29 -0.97 13.21
C GLN A 265 16.16 0.45 12.67
N LEU A 266 15.36 0.67 11.61
CA LEU A 266 15.09 2.02 11.08
C LEU A 266 14.16 2.84 11.98
N LEU A 267 13.32 2.18 12.75
CA LEU A 267 12.32 2.79 13.64
C LEU A 267 12.47 2.21 15.07
N PRO A 268 13.56 2.54 15.78
CA PRO A 268 13.85 1.93 17.08
C PRO A 268 12.81 2.28 18.15
N GLN A 269 12.06 3.39 17.99
CA GLN A 269 10.96 3.78 18.85
C GLN A 269 9.67 3.00 18.62
N ALA A 270 9.55 2.26 17.49
CA ALA A 270 8.32 1.57 17.12
C ALA A 270 8.08 0.31 17.97
N GLU A 271 6.88 0.18 18.52
CA GLU A 271 6.44 -1.08 19.11
C GLU A 271 6.20 -2.14 18.00
N VAL A 272 6.83 -3.30 18.14
CA VAL A 272 6.76 -4.38 17.14
C VAL A 272 5.76 -5.47 17.56
N THR A 273 4.68 -5.61 16.83
CA THR A 273 3.71 -6.71 16.97
C THR A 273 3.98 -7.76 15.88
N ARG A 274 4.35 -8.97 16.27
CA ARG A 274 4.55 -10.12 15.37
C ARG A 274 3.29 -10.93 15.23
N THR A 275 3.01 -11.42 14.04
CA THR A 275 1.85 -12.27 13.74
C THR A 275 2.23 -13.41 12.79
N GLU A 276 1.41 -14.47 12.77
CA GLU A 276 1.54 -15.59 11.84
C GLU A 276 0.92 -15.31 10.46
N ALA A 277 0.56 -14.06 10.17
CA ALA A 277 -0.02 -13.67 8.90
C ALA A 277 1.00 -13.68 7.75
N GLY A 278 0.47 -13.73 6.53
CA GLY A 278 1.25 -13.59 5.31
C GLY A 278 1.38 -12.13 4.85
N HIS A 279 1.54 -11.97 3.53
CA HIS A 279 1.85 -10.68 2.90
C HIS A 279 0.70 -9.66 3.01
N PHE A 280 -0.54 -10.09 2.82
CA PHE A 280 -1.74 -9.24 2.96
C PHE A 280 -2.34 -9.42 4.34
N LEU A 281 -1.57 -9.07 5.38
CA LEU A 281 -1.92 -9.31 6.78
C LEU A 281 -3.23 -8.64 7.22
N GLN A 282 -3.70 -7.63 6.50
CA GLN A 282 -5.00 -6.99 6.73
C GLN A 282 -6.19 -7.96 6.56
N GLU A 283 -6.01 -9.01 5.76
CA GLU A 283 -7.02 -10.05 5.59
C GLU A 283 -7.08 -11.04 6.76
N GLU A 284 -5.97 -11.23 7.45
CA GLU A 284 -5.79 -12.25 8.48
C GLU A 284 -5.85 -11.67 9.90
N VAL A 285 -5.23 -10.50 10.11
CA VAL A 285 -5.03 -9.88 11.43
C VAL A 285 -5.43 -8.40 11.47
N PRO A 286 -6.68 -8.04 11.10
CA PRO A 286 -7.12 -6.65 11.06
C PRO A 286 -7.13 -5.98 12.45
N HIS A 287 -7.42 -6.73 13.54
CA HIS A 287 -7.47 -6.18 14.90
C HIS A 287 -6.09 -5.75 15.41
N PRO A 288 -5.01 -6.54 15.35
CA PRO A 288 -3.66 -6.07 15.68
C PRO A 288 -3.25 -4.80 14.94
N ILE A 289 -3.66 -4.65 13.67
CA ILE A 289 -3.39 -3.42 12.89
C ILE A 289 -4.21 -2.26 13.43
N ALA A 290 -5.50 -2.45 13.68
CA ALA A 290 -6.36 -1.43 14.26
C ALA A 290 -5.87 -0.98 15.64
N ASP A 291 -5.39 -1.91 16.47
CA ASP A 291 -4.82 -1.59 17.78
C ASP A 291 -3.52 -0.80 17.68
N ALA A 292 -2.66 -1.12 16.72
CA ALA A 292 -1.46 -0.32 16.44
C ALA A 292 -1.83 1.12 16.02
N ILE A 293 -2.86 1.29 15.18
CA ILE A 293 -3.36 2.62 14.79
C ILE A 293 -3.90 3.38 16.01
N ARG A 294 -4.70 2.72 16.87
CA ARG A 294 -5.22 3.33 18.11
C ARG A 294 -4.08 3.78 19.03
N ARG A 295 -3.05 2.93 19.25
CA ARG A 295 -1.90 3.28 20.11
C ARG A 295 -1.18 4.52 19.59
N VAL A 296 -0.87 4.57 18.29
CA VAL A 296 -0.23 5.74 17.67
C VAL A 296 -1.13 6.98 17.80
N ALA A 297 -2.45 6.85 17.58
CA ALA A 297 -3.38 7.96 17.74
C ALA A 297 -3.48 8.45 19.20
N THR A 298 -3.46 7.54 20.17
CA THR A 298 -3.44 7.89 21.60
C THR A 298 -2.15 8.62 22.00
N GLN A 299 -0.99 8.18 21.52
CA GLN A 299 0.28 8.88 21.75
C GLN A 299 0.29 10.30 21.17
N LEU A 300 -0.48 10.53 20.09
CA LEU A 300 -0.69 11.86 19.50
C LEU A 300 -1.80 12.68 20.18
N THR A 301 -2.43 12.16 21.22
CA THR A 301 -3.61 12.77 21.85
C THR A 301 -4.78 13.01 20.88
N TRP A 302 -4.93 12.13 19.90
CA TRP A 302 -6.03 12.16 18.94
C TRP A 302 -7.24 11.32 19.39
N LEU A 303 -7.02 10.45 20.36
CA LEU A 303 -8.03 9.62 21.03
C LEU A 303 -7.99 9.80 22.53
#